data_c57eacbb2ab794b71840792b21d80aff
#
_entry.id   c57eacbb2ab794b71840792b21d80aff
#
_cell.length_a   1.000
_cell.length_b   1.000
_cell.length_c   1.000
_cell.angle_alpha   90.00
_cell.angle_beta   90.00
_cell.angle_gamma   90.00
#
_symmetry.space_group_name_H-M   'P 1'
#
loop_
_entity.id
_entity.type
_entity.pdbx_description
1 polymer ?
#
loop_
_entity_poly.entity_id
_entity_poly.type
_entity_poly.pdbx_seq_one_letter_code
_entity_poly.pdbx_strand_id
1 'polypeptide(L)'
;RINWILETKIQSRWLEIIIRNRQQSIYNTVPGNQHQNNFKSTHYNPSQFRMPAHLTGKNASIAVLDYYAANSNLDPSQLIFQVATMEHSWHEQLEFNTHFDWMNDDCGQKKRELYLKQASTKYATTGNYHSIKHYHDDFIIYLLNSPGTNLEKLIFNKNARNRWNQQIRREKEKYTKKQCNFNLPIGIDQKLSALAEKHELSRVEI
;
A
#
# COMPACT_ATOMS: atom_id res chain seq x y z
N ARG A 1 28.28 7.42 -8.25
CA ARG A 1 28.05 6.18 -7.44
C ARG A 1 26.57 6.10 -7.12
N ILE A 2 25.93 4.95 -7.40
CA ILE A 2 24.51 4.71 -7.11
C ILE A 2 24.41 4.15 -5.66
N ASN A 3 24.63 5.03 -4.68
CA ASN A 3 24.70 4.62 -3.26
C ASN A 3 23.32 4.39 -2.62
N TRP A 4 22.24 4.85 -3.27
CA TRP A 4 20.88 4.71 -2.75
C TRP A 4 20.24 3.37 -3.05
N ILE A 5 20.88 2.51 -3.85
CA ILE A 5 20.36 1.18 -4.13
C ILE A 5 20.60 0.26 -2.94
N LEU A 6 19.51 -0.22 -2.38
CA LEU A 6 19.45 -1.11 -1.23
C LEU A 6 19.28 -2.57 -1.65
N GLU A 7 19.58 -3.49 -0.74
CA GLU A 7 19.38 -4.93 -0.94
C GLU A 7 17.94 -5.37 -0.62
N THR A 8 16.94 -4.63 -1.11
CA THR A 8 15.55 -4.95 -0.83
C THR A 8 14.78 -5.39 -2.06
N LYS A 9 13.95 -6.42 -1.91
CA LYS A 9 12.99 -6.87 -2.93
C LYS A 9 12.01 -5.75 -3.31
N ILE A 10 11.63 -4.92 -2.35
CA ILE A 10 10.69 -3.82 -2.55
C ILE A 10 11.26 -2.81 -3.54
N GLN A 11 12.53 -2.44 -3.41
CA GLN A 11 13.16 -1.44 -4.27
C GLN A 11 13.27 -1.89 -5.73
N SER A 12 13.72 -3.11 -5.97
CA SER A 12 13.80 -3.65 -7.34
C SER A 12 12.43 -3.68 -8.00
N ARG A 13 11.40 -4.07 -7.27
CA ARG A 13 10.03 -4.11 -7.77
C ARG A 13 9.46 -2.71 -8.00
N TRP A 14 9.75 -1.77 -7.12
CA TRP A 14 9.38 -0.37 -7.28
C TRP A 14 10.03 0.23 -8.56
N LEU A 15 11.33 -0.01 -8.79
CA LEU A 15 12.03 0.44 -9.99
C LEU A 15 11.37 -0.11 -11.27
N GLU A 16 11.02 -1.38 -11.32
CA GLU A 16 10.29 -1.96 -12.45
C GLU A 16 8.97 -1.21 -12.72
N ILE A 17 8.20 -0.90 -11.68
CA ILE A 17 6.92 -0.20 -11.78
C ILE A 17 7.12 1.22 -12.30
N ILE A 18 8.06 1.97 -11.73
CA ILE A 18 8.33 3.36 -12.13
C ILE A 18 8.80 3.43 -13.59
N ILE A 19 9.70 2.56 -13.99
CA ILE A 19 10.20 2.53 -15.38
C ILE A 19 9.06 2.18 -16.34
N ARG A 20 8.23 1.20 -16.01
CA ARG A 20 7.06 0.84 -16.81
C ARG A 20 6.08 2.01 -16.96
N ASN A 21 5.76 2.69 -15.88
CA ASN A 21 4.80 3.79 -15.89
C ASN A 21 5.32 5.00 -16.68
N ARG A 22 6.62 5.33 -16.57
CA ARG A 22 7.23 6.43 -17.34
C ARG A 22 7.19 6.18 -18.83
N GLN A 23 7.38 4.96 -19.26
CA GLN A 23 7.32 4.61 -20.68
C GLN A 23 5.90 4.71 -21.24
N GLN A 24 4.90 4.29 -20.47
CA GLN A 24 3.49 4.46 -20.87
C GLN A 24 3.08 5.93 -20.97
N SER A 25 3.62 6.81 -20.12
CA SER A 25 3.34 8.25 -20.17
C SER A 25 3.85 8.91 -21.45
N ILE A 26 5.03 8.50 -21.95
CA ILE A 26 5.61 9.05 -23.19
C ILE A 26 4.71 8.70 -24.40
N TYR A 27 4.07 7.53 -24.40
CA TYR A 27 3.16 7.16 -25.50
C TYR A 27 1.83 7.89 -25.48
N ASN A 28 1.32 8.29 -24.32
CA ASN A 28 0.01 8.92 -24.17
C ASN A 28 0.04 10.45 -24.44
N THR A 29 1.22 11.07 -24.55
CA THR A 29 1.38 12.52 -24.70
C THR A 29 1.57 12.98 -26.13
N VAL A 30 1.52 12.09 -27.15
CA VAL A 30 1.58 12.49 -28.58
C VAL A 30 0.16 12.58 -29.13
N PRO A 31 -0.48 13.78 -29.18
CA PRO A 31 -1.76 13.93 -29.84
C PRO A 31 -1.55 13.89 -31.36
N GLY A 32 -2.13 12.90 -32.01
CA GLY A 32 -2.68 13.08 -33.33
C GLY A 32 -1.74 13.20 -34.53
N ASN A 33 -0.57 12.59 -34.59
CA ASN A 33 0.18 12.46 -35.84
C ASN A 33 0.19 11.02 -36.35
N GLN A 34 -0.83 10.70 -37.15
CA GLN A 34 -0.84 9.56 -38.07
C GLN A 34 0.12 9.77 -39.25
N HIS A 35 1.34 10.20 -39.02
CA HIS A 35 2.37 10.09 -40.04
C HIS A 35 3.28 8.96 -39.64
N GLN A 36 3.17 7.88 -40.43
CA GLN A 36 4.09 6.76 -40.52
C GLN A 36 5.52 7.26 -40.79
N ASN A 37 6.16 7.79 -39.77
CA ASN A 37 7.60 7.94 -39.77
C ASN A 37 8.18 6.64 -39.22
N ASN A 38 8.94 5.95 -40.04
CA ASN A 38 9.78 4.77 -39.75
C ASN A 38 10.82 5.05 -38.64
N PHE A 39 10.41 5.64 -37.53
CA PHE A 39 11.15 5.47 -36.30
C PHE A 39 11.01 4.03 -35.92
N LYS A 40 12.09 3.26 -36.00
CA LYS A 40 12.25 2.00 -35.28
C LYS A 40 11.98 2.32 -33.82
N SER A 41 10.71 2.31 -33.44
CA SER A 41 10.26 2.31 -32.06
C SER A 41 10.83 1.03 -31.50
N THR A 42 11.97 1.13 -30.86
CA THR A 42 12.45 0.09 -29.97
C THR A 42 11.41 0.04 -28.86
N HIS A 43 10.33 -0.68 -29.15
CA HIS A 43 9.25 -0.88 -28.21
C HIS A 43 9.83 -1.59 -27.00
N TYR A 44 10.06 -0.85 -25.93
CA TYR A 44 10.19 -1.48 -24.64
C TYR A 44 8.87 -2.22 -24.40
N ASN A 45 8.94 -3.51 -24.61
CA ASN A 45 7.85 -4.38 -24.20
C ASN A 45 8.14 -4.78 -22.75
N PRO A 46 7.37 -4.26 -21.77
CA PRO A 46 7.55 -4.63 -20.36
C PRO A 46 7.47 -6.15 -20.14
N SER A 47 6.80 -6.86 -21.06
CA SER A 47 6.75 -8.33 -21.06
C SER A 47 8.07 -8.98 -21.52
N GLN A 48 8.98 -8.24 -22.16
CA GLN A 48 10.29 -8.73 -22.60
C GLN A 48 11.34 -8.61 -21.50
N PHE A 49 11.18 -7.67 -20.55
CA PHE A 49 12.05 -7.62 -19.37
C PHE A 49 11.62 -8.71 -18.39
N ARG A 50 12.26 -9.85 -18.50
CA ARG A 50 12.19 -10.90 -17.49
C ARG A 50 13.44 -10.79 -16.63
N MET A 51 13.26 -10.33 -15.40
CA MET A 51 14.36 -10.39 -14.45
C MET A 51 14.78 -11.84 -14.25
N PRO A 52 16.06 -12.17 -14.44
CA PRO A 52 16.54 -13.51 -14.15
C PRO A 52 16.21 -13.88 -12.71
N ALA A 53 15.63 -15.06 -12.49
CA ALA A 53 15.13 -15.50 -11.18
C ALA A 53 16.23 -15.56 -10.08
N HIS A 54 17.49 -15.65 -10.49
CA HIS A 54 18.64 -15.66 -9.58
C HIS A 54 19.07 -14.25 -9.10
N LEU A 55 18.60 -13.19 -9.77
CA LEU A 55 18.93 -11.83 -9.36
C LEU A 55 17.98 -11.38 -8.25
N THR A 56 18.55 -11.00 -7.12
CA THR A 56 17.82 -10.53 -5.95
C THR A 56 18.46 -9.25 -5.39
N GLY A 57 17.71 -8.52 -4.59
CA GLY A 57 18.19 -7.37 -3.85
C GLY A 57 18.86 -6.31 -4.76
N LYS A 58 20.06 -5.88 -4.38
CA LYS A 58 20.81 -4.83 -5.09
C LYS A 58 21.10 -5.18 -6.54
N ASN A 59 21.47 -6.41 -6.82
CA ASN A 59 21.78 -6.85 -8.18
C ASN A 59 20.56 -6.81 -9.10
N ALA A 60 19.37 -7.13 -8.56
CA ALA A 60 18.12 -6.99 -9.28
C ALA A 60 17.84 -5.50 -9.62
N SER A 61 18.02 -4.61 -8.66
CA SER A 61 17.83 -3.16 -8.88
C SER A 61 18.80 -2.59 -9.91
N ILE A 62 20.07 -3.00 -9.87
CA ILE A 62 21.07 -2.61 -10.87
C ILE A 62 20.67 -3.12 -12.25
N ALA A 63 20.30 -4.38 -12.40
CA ALA A 63 19.88 -4.94 -13.68
C ALA A 63 18.68 -4.21 -14.28
N VAL A 64 17.72 -3.77 -13.46
CA VAL A 64 16.60 -2.94 -13.92
C VAL A 64 17.07 -1.60 -14.45
N LEU A 65 17.99 -0.93 -13.77
CA LEU A 65 18.56 0.35 -14.22
C LEU A 65 19.42 0.20 -15.47
N ASP A 66 20.25 -0.82 -15.55
CA ASP A 66 21.08 -1.11 -16.73
C ASP A 66 20.19 -1.40 -17.95
N TYR A 67 19.14 -2.19 -17.76
CA TYR A 67 18.18 -2.44 -18.82
C TYR A 67 17.47 -1.16 -19.27
N TYR A 68 17.09 -0.28 -18.33
CA TYR A 68 16.51 1.01 -18.64
C TYR A 68 17.49 1.90 -19.42
N ALA A 69 18.73 1.98 -18.97
CA ALA A 69 19.77 2.77 -19.63
C ALA A 69 20.05 2.29 -21.06
N ALA A 70 20.13 0.96 -21.26
CA ALA A 70 20.40 0.37 -22.57
C ALA A 70 19.24 0.51 -23.56
N ASN A 71 18.01 0.62 -23.09
CA ASN A 71 16.82 0.66 -23.93
C ASN A 71 16.12 2.03 -23.94
N SER A 72 16.60 3.01 -23.16
CA SER A 72 16.15 4.39 -23.24
C SER A 72 16.94 5.11 -24.33
N ASN A 73 16.26 5.81 -25.23
CA ASN A 73 16.92 6.66 -26.22
C ASN A 73 17.37 8.01 -25.61
N LEU A 74 17.76 8.02 -24.34
CA LEU A 74 18.19 9.20 -23.61
C LEU A 74 19.68 9.43 -23.79
N ASP A 75 20.09 10.69 -23.91
CA ASP A 75 21.50 11.05 -23.79
C ASP A 75 21.99 10.88 -22.34
N PRO A 76 23.32 10.82 -22.11
CA PRO A 76 23.87 10.60 -20.78
C PRO A 76 23.40 11.60 -19.72
N SER A 77 23.20 12.87 -20.09
CA SER A 77 22.77 13.94 -19.17
C SER A 77 21.31 13.72 -18.75
N GLN A 78 20.46 13.40 -19.70
CA GLN A 78 19.07 13.05 -19.46
C GLN A 78 18.95 11.78 -18.59
N LEU A 79 19.78 10.77 -18.85
CA LEU A 79 19.78 9.54 -18.07
C LEU A 79 20.18 9.81 -16.60
N ILE A 80 21.23 10.61 -16.38
CA ILE A 80 21.65 11.01 -15.02
C ILE A 80 20.51 11.74 -14.30
N PHE A 81 19.86 12.69 -14.97
CA PHE A 81 18.72 13.41 -14.40
C PHE A 81 17.55 12.46 -14.05
N GLN A 82 17.25 11.51 -14.93
CA GLN A 82 16.19 10.53 -14.68
C GLN A 82 16.51 9.63 -13.49
N VAL A 83 17.76 9.16 -13.36
CA VAL A 83 18.17 8.33 -12.22
C VAL A 83 18.14 9.14 -10.91
N ALA A 84 18.56 10.39 -10.91
CA ALA A 84 18.45 11.27 -9.74
C ALA A 84 16.99 11.52 -9.33
N THR A 85 16.10 11.67 -10.29
CA THR A 85 14.67 11.80 -10.03
C THR A 85 14.07 10.50 -9.45
N MET A 86 14.56 9.34 -9.90
CA MET A 86 14.17 8.04 -9.31
C MET A 86 14.65 7.91 -7.87
N GLU A 87 15.87 8.35 -7.57
CA GLU A 87 16.39 8.38 -6.20
C GLU A 87 15.50 9.21 -5.27
N HIS A 88 15.15 10.42 -5.68
CA HIS A 88 14.25 11.29 -4.91
C HIS A 88 12.89 10.61 -4.68
N SER A 89 12.27 10.11 -5.74
CA SER A 89 10.97 9.42 -5.64
C SER A 89 11.04 8.15 -4.79
N TRP A 90 12.20 7.49 -4.72
CA TRP A 90 12.40 6.35 -3.83
C TRP A 90 12.38 6.76 -2.35
N HIS A 91 13.01 7.89 -2.02
CA HIS A 91 12.96 8.42 -0.65
C HIS A 91 11.54 8.79 -0.22
N GLU A 92 10.75 9.41 -1.10
CA GLU A 92 9.33 9.67 -0.85
C GLU A 92 8.54 8.36 -0.65
N GLN A 93 8.86 7.33 -1.44
CA GLN A 93 8.22 6.02 -1.30
C GLN A 93 8.60 5.33 0.01
N LEU A 94 9.85 5.44 0.47
CA LEU A 94 10.26 4.92 1.77
C LEU A 94 9.49 5.59 2.91
N GLU A 95 9.35 6.91 2.88
CA GLU A 95 8.55 7.65 3.86
C GLU A 95 7.10 7.19 3.83
N PHE A 96 6.51 7.06 2.64
CA PHE A 96 5.15 6.53 2.51
C PHE A 96 5.00 5.13 3.10
N ASN A 97 5.97 4.23 2.92
CA ASN A 97 5.93 2.87 3.43
C ASN A 97 5.89 2.82 4.96
N THR A 98 6.53 3.78 5.66
CA THR A 98 6.54 3.83 7.14
C THR A 98 5.14 3.91 7.76
N HIS A 99 4.19 4.47 7.03
CA HIS A 99 2.79 4.49 7.49
C HIS A 99 2.19 3.10 7.71
N PHE A 100 2.78 2.05 7.11
CA PHE A 100 2.30 0.68 7.16
C PHE A 100 3.11 -0.22 8.10
N ASP A 101 4.18 0.29 8.72
CA ASP A 101 5.08 -0.48 9.61
C ASP A 101 4.35 -1.09 10.81
N TRP A 102 3.26 -0.46 11.27
CA TRP A 102 2.42 -1.02 12.34
C TRP A 102 1.77 -2.37 11.98
N MET A 103 1.81 -2.77 10.71
CA MET A 103 1.36 -4.07 10.20
C MET A 103 2.51 -5.10 10.11
N ASN A 104 3.73 -4.75 10.55
CA ASN A 104 4.92 -5.59 10.48
C ASN A 104 5.28 -6.15 11.87
N ASP A 105 4.30 -6.82 12.52
CA ASP A 105 4.47 -7.49 13.81
C ASP A 105 3.77 -8.86 13.80
N ASP A 106 3.78 -9.55 14.92
CA ASP A 106 3.17 -10.88 15.07
C ASP A 106 1.67 -10.93 14.70
N CYS A 107 0.97 -9.82 14.86
CA CYS A 107 -0.43 -9.66 14.44
C CYS A 107 -0.58 -9.09 13.02
N GLY A 108 0.51 -8.87 12.31
CA GLY A 108 0.55 -8.18 11.02
C GLY A 108 -0.37 -8.79 9.96
N GLN A 109 -0.49 -10.12 9.92
CA GLN A 109 -1.40 -10.80 9.01
C GLN A 109 -2.85 -10.32 9.20
N LYS A 110 -3.36 -10.33 10.42
CA LYS A 110 -4.74 -9.88 10.72
C LYS A 110 -4.96 -8.41 10.37
N LYS A 111 -3.95 -7.58 10.63
CA LYS A 111 -3.98 -6.13 10.30
C LYS A 111 -4.03 -5.91 8.80
N ARG A 112 -3.22 -6.62 8.01
CA ARG A 112 -3.23 -6.57 6.55
C ARG A 112 -4.55 -7.09 5.97
N GLU A 113 -5.15 -8.12 6.55
CA GLU A 113 -6.49 -8.60 6.17
C GLU A 113 -7.57 -7.53 6.34
N LEU A 114 -7.54 -6.75 7.42
CA LEU A 114 -8.47 -5.64 7.60
C LEU A 114 -8.32 -4.57 6.53
N TYR A 115 -7.09 -4.25 6.12
CA TYR A 115 -6.83 -3.33 5.03
C TYR A 115 -7.34 -3.88 3.70
N LEU A 116 -6.96 -5.12 3.35
CA LEU A 116 -7.31 -5.76 2.09
C LEU A 116 -8.83 -5.92 1.92
N LYS A 117 -9.56 -6.22 3.00
CA LYS A 117 -11.01 -6.27 2.99
C LYS A 117 -11.65 -4.95 2.58
N GLN A 118 -11.08 -3.82 2.98
CA GLN A 118 -11.58 -2.49 2.57
C GLN A 118 -11.20 -2.17 1.13
N ALA A 119 -9.96 -2.44 0.75
CA ALA A 119 -9.48 -2.21 -0.60
C ALA A 119 -10.25 -3.03 -1.63
N SER A 120 -10.53 -4.31 -1.34
CA SER A 120 -11.29 -5.19 -2.23
C SER A 120 -12.73 -4.74 -2.44
N THR A 121 -13.36 -4.13 -1.43
CA THR A 121 -14.72 -3.59 -1.56
C THR A 121 -14.77 -2.45 -2.57
N LYS A 122 -13.72 -1.63 -2.65
CA LYS A 122 -13.68 -0.48 -3.57
C LYS A 122 -13.17 -0.85 -4.95
N TYR A 123 -12.16 -1.71 -5.04
CA TYR A 123 -11.43 -1.93 -6.31
C TYR A 123 -11.75 -3.27 -6.98
N ALA A 124 -12.68 -4.06 -6.46
CA ALA A 124 -13.08 -5.36 -7.02
C ALA A 124 -11.89 -6.26 -7.44
N THR A 125 -10.81 -6.21 -6.68
CA THR A 125 -9.57 -6.92 -7.02
C THR A 125 -9.74 -8.40 -6.68
N THR A 126 -9.79 -9.24 -7.70
CA THR A 126 -9.88 -10.71 -7.61
C THR A 126 -8.49 -11.35 -7.63
N GLY A 127 -7.61 -10.98 -6.73
CA GLY A 127 -6.25 -11.52 -6.68
C GLY A 127 -6.07 -12.61 -5.62
N ASN A 128 -5.05 -13.46 -5.81
CA ASN A 128 -4.62 -14.37 -4.76
C ASN A 128 -3.88 -13.60 -3.67
N TYR A 129 -4.61 -13.24 -2.61
CA TYR A 129 -4.08 -12.44 -1.50
C TYR A 129 -3.27 -13.25 -0.48
N HIS A 130 -2.97 -14.53 -0.74
CA HIS A 130 -2.37 -15.38 0.28
C HIS A 130 -0.98 -14.86 0.71
N SER A 131 -0.05 -14.67 -0.23
CA SER A 131 1.29 -14.17 0.08
C SER A 131 1.27 -12.74 0.66
N ILE A 132 0.39 -11.89 0.12
CA ILE A 132 0.20 -10.50 0.55
C ILE A 132 -0.20 -10.39 2.03
N LYS A 133 -1.01 -11.34 2.51
CA LYS A 133 -1.42 -11.38 3.91
C LYS A 133 -0.26 -11.80 4.83
N HIS A 134 0.53 -12.77 4.41
CA HIS A 134 1.57 -13.39 5.26
C HIS A 134 2.84 -12.55 5.35
N TYR A 135 3.28 -11.93 4.25
CA TYR A 135 4.55 -11.22 4.20
C TYR A 135 4.33 -9.71 4.05
N HIS A 136 5.04 -8.93 4.89
CA HIS A 136 4.94 -7.47 4.87
C HIS A 136 5.46 -6.89 3.55
N ASP A 137 6.59 -7.40 3.05
CA ASP A 137 7.18 -6.93 1.78
C ASP A 137 6.24 -7.16 0.60
N ASP A 138 5.57 -8.33 0.53
CA ASP A 138 4.59 -8.60 -0.52
C ASP A 138 3.36 -7.69 -0.41
N PHE A 139 2.99 -7.30 0.81
CA PHE A 139 1.94 -6.31 1.04
C PHE A 139 2.37 -4.92 0.55
N ILE A 140 3.59 -4.48 0.84
CA ILE A 140 4.11 -3.20 0.31
C ILE A 140 4.18 -3.23 -1.23
N ILE A 141 4.66 -4.33 -1.82
CA ILE A 141 4.66 -4.51 -3.28
C ILE A 141 3.24 -4.47 -3.86
N TYR A 142 2.26 -5.07 -3.16
CA TYR A 142 0.86 -4.94 -3.54
C TYR A 142 0.38 -3.49 -3.53
N LEU A 143 0.74 -2.70 -2.50
CA LEU A 143 0.38 -1.29 -2.43
C LEU A 143 0.95 -0.49 -3.61
N LEU A 144 2.18 -0.80 -4.05
CA LEU A 144 2.79 -0.15 -5.21
C LEU A 144 1.99 -0.39 -6.50
N ASN A 145 1.44 -1.60 -6.67
CA ASN A 145 0.70 -2.02 -7.86
C ASN A 145 -0.81 -1.78 -7.75
N SER A 146 -1.33 -1.53 -6.55
CA SER A 146 -2.77 -1.37 -6.34
C SER A 146 -3.27 -0.05 -6.92
N PRO A 147 -4.49 -0.05 -7.50
CA PRO A 147 -5.13 1.17 -7.95
C PRO A 147 -5.36 2.14 -6.79
N GLY A 148 -5.62 3.40 -7.14
CA GLY A 148 -5.87 4.47 -6.18
C GLY A 148 -4.64 5.31 -5.84
N THR A 149 -4.93 6.50 -5.36
CA THR A 149 -3.92 7.47 -4.95
C THR A 149 -3.27 7.08 -3.61
N ASN A 150 -2.09 7.62 -3.32
CA ASN A 150 -1.46 7.44 -2.01
C ASN A 150 -2.37 7.93 -0.87
N LEU A 151 -3.12 9.01 -1.07
CA LEU A 151 -4.09 9.51 -0.09
C LEU A 151 -5.18 8.48 0.22
N GLU A 152 -5.74 7.83 -0.80
CA GLU A 152 -6.74 6.78 -0.60
C GLU A 152 -6.16 5.58 0.16
N LYS A 153 -4.93 5.19 -0.16
CA LYS A 153 -4.23 4.11 0.56
C LYS A 153 -4.01 4.46 2.03
N LEU A 154 -3.69 5.72 2.35
CA LEU A 154 -3.57 6.20 3.73
C LEU A 154 -4.92 6.24 4.45
N ILE A 155 -6.01 6.59 3.78
CA ILE A 155 -7.36 6.53 4.35
C ILE A 155 -7.73 5.08 4.72
N PHE A 156 -7.46 4.12 3.83
CA PHE A 156 -7.68 2.70 4.14
C PHE A 156 -6.81 2.22 5.29
N ASN A 157 -5.55 2.67 5.35
CA ASN A 157 -4.65 2.37 6.45
C ASN A 157 -5.20 2.88 7.80
N LYS A 158 -5.61 4.14 7.85
CA LYS A 158 -6.24 4.76 9.03
C LYS A 158 -7.50 3.98 9.47
N ASN A 159 -8.36 3.62 8.53
CA ASN A 159 -9.57 2.88 8.81
C ASN A 159 -9.27 1.46 9.32
N ALA A 160 -8.29 0.77 8.73
CA ALA A 160 -7.84 -0.54 9.20
C ALA A 160 -7.29 -0.46 10.63
N ARG A 161 -6.47 0.57 10.94
CA ARG A 161 -5.92 0.81 12.26
C ARG A 161 -7.00 1.10 13.31
N ASN A 162 -8.00 1.89 12.95
CA ASN A 162 -9.14 2.18 13.82
C ASN A 162 -9.95 0.90 14.13
N ARG A 163 -10.23 0.08 13.11
CA ARG A 163 -10.94 -1.21 13.30
C ARG A 163 -10.13 -2.18 14.16
N TRP A 164 -8.82 -2.24 13.96
CA TRP A 164 -7.93 -3.04 14.78
C TRP A 164 -7.99 -2.62 16.24
N ASN A 165 -7.87 -1.31 16.52
CA ASN A 165 -7.93 -0.78 17.87
C ASN A 165 -9.29 -1.06 18.53
N GLN A 166 -10.39 -0.93 17.79
CA GLN A 166 -11.72 -1.29 18.28
C GLN A 166 -11.84 -2.77 18.60
N GLN A 167 -11.24 -3.64 17.78
CA GLN A 167 -11.24 -5.09 18.01
C GLN A 167 -10.47 -5.44 19.28
N ILE A 168 -9.27 -4.91 19.46
CA ILE A 168 -8.47 -5.08 20.69
C ILE A 168 -9.23 -4.57 21.91
N ARG A 169 -9.89 -3.41 21.82
CA ARG A 169 -10.70 -2.87 22.92
C ARG A 169 -11.84 -3.81 23.28
N ARG A 170 -12.59 -4.29 22.31
CA ARG A 170 -13.70 -5.25 22.54
C ARG A 170 -13.20 -6.55 23.16
N GLU A 171 -12.06 -7.07 22.72
CA GLU A 171 -11.47 -8.27 23.30
C GLU A 171 -11.11 -8.05 24.78
N LYS A 172 -10.49 -6.92 25.13
CA LYS A 172 -10.20 -6.56 26.53
C LYS A 172 -11.48 -6.39 27.35
N GLU A 173 -12.49 -5.68 26.81
CA GLU A 173 -13.76 -5.45 27.51
C GLU A 173 -14.56 -6.74 27.72
N LYS A 174 -14.43 -7.73 26.82
CA LYS A 174 -15.07 -9.05 26.96
C LYS A 174 -14.66 -9.77 28.26
N TYR A 175 -13.44 -9.55 28.72
CA TYR A 175 -12.95 -10.15 29.97
C TYR A 175 -13.24 -9.30 31.21
N THR A 176 -13.48 -8.00 31.03
CA THR A 176 -13.64 -7.05 32.15
C THR A 176 -15.10 -6.62 32.38
N LYS A 177 -15.93 -6.68 31.33
CA LYS A 177 -17.33 -6.22 31.38
C LYS A 177 -18.25 -7.32 30.87
N LYS A 178 -19.16 -7.78 31.73
CA LYS A 178 -20.24 -8.68 31.36
C LYS A 178 -21.40 -7.81 30.86
N GLN A 179 -21.73 -7.87 29.56
CA GLN A 179 -22.91 -7.22 29.05
C GLN A 179 -24.13 -8.03 29.52
N CYS A 180 -24.97 -7.43 30.37
CA CYS A 180 -26.22 -8.01 30.80
C CYS A 180 -27.36 -7.28 30.11
N ASN A 181 -28.12 -7.97 29.27
CA ASN A 181 -29.38 -7.46 28.73
C ASN A 181 -30.48 -7.83 29.69
N PHE A 182 -30.97 -6.85 30.45
CA PHE A 182 -32.10 -7.04 31.33
C PHE A 182 -33.35 -6.42 30.70
N ASN A 183 -34.46 -7.22 30.64
CA ASN A 183 -35.78 -6.67 30.42
C ASN A 183 -36.25 -6.06 31.72
N LEU A 184 -36.02 -4.79 31.90
CA LEU A 184 -36.43 -4.06 33.10
C LEU A 184 -37.88 -3.62 32.97
N PRO A 185 -38.69 -3.77 34.03
CA PRO A 185 -40.02 -3.15 34.10
C PRO A 185 -39.87 -1.62 33.90
N ILE A 186 -40.83 -1.02 33.20
CA ILE A 186 -40.83 0.41 32.83
C ILE A 186 -40.54 1.32 34.02
N GLY A 187 -41.09 1.03 35.19
CA GLY A 187 -40.85 1.84 36.41
C GLY A 187 -39.44 1.75 36.96
N ILE A 188 -38.70 0.65 36.73
CA ILE A 188 -37.29 0.51 37.10
C ILE A 188 -36.42 1.25 36.08
N ASP A 189 -36.76 1.14 34.81
CA ASP A 189 -36.07 1.84 33.72
C ASP A 189 -36.11 3.36 33.89
N GLN A 190 -37.25 3.91 34.27
CA GLN A 190 -37.39 5.34 34.58
C GLN A 190 -36.53 5.79 35.78
N LYS A 191 -36.53 4.96 36.86
CA LYS A 191 -35.70 5.26 38.04
C LYS A 191 -34.21 5.23 37.74
N LEU A 192 -33.75 4.29 36.93
CA LEU A 192 -32.32 4.24 36.49
C LEU A 192 -31.96 5.41 35.60
N SER A 193 -32.88 5.84 34.71
CA SER A 193 -32.66 7.03 33.88
C SER A 193 -32.53 8.30 34.73
N ALA A 194 -33.40 8.51 35.70
CA ALA A 194 -33.35 9.64 36.64
C ALA A 194 -32.09 9.60 37.52
N LEU A 195 -31.62 8.41 37.90
CA LEU A 195 -30.39 8.26 38.67
C LEU A 195 -29.14 8.58 37.82
N ALA A 196 -29.13 8.12 36.57
CA ALA A 196 -28.08 8.43 35.62
C ALA A 196 -27.95 9.93 35.38
N GLU A 197 -29.05 10.60 35.14
CA GLU A 197 -29.14 12.07 34.97
C GLU A 197 -28.65 12.83 36.20
N LYS A 198 -29.10 12.41 37.40
CA LYS A 198 -28.67 13.02 38.67
C LYS A 198 -27.17 12.94 38.93
N HIS A 199 -26.50 11.87 38.45
CA HIS A 199 -25.09 11.63 38.70
C HIS A 199 -24.20 11.86 37.48
N GLU A 200 -24.74 12.41 36.37
CA GLU A 200 -24.05 12.63 35.11
C GLU A 200 -23.39 11.35 34.54
N LEU A 201 -23.97 10.19 34.83
CA LEU A 201 -23.47 8.88 34.40
C LEU A 201 -24.23 8.41 33.18
N SER A 202 -23.54 7.65 32.31
CA SER A 202 -24.26 6.93 31.27
C SER A 202 -25.06 5.77 31.85
N ARG A 203 -26.19 5.37 31.22
CA ARG A 203 -26.99 4.21 31.66
C ARG A 203 -26.22 2.90 31.75
N VAL A 204 -25.05 2.84 31.16
CA VAL A 204 -24.17 1.67 31.16
C VAL A 204 -23.26 1.63 32.39
N GLU A 205 -23.13 2.74 33.12
CA GLU A 205 -22.25 2.90 34.26
C GLU A 205 -22.97 2.77 35.63
N ILE A 206 -24.29 2.62 35.60
CA ILE A 206 -25.10 2.30 36.76
C ILE A 206 -25.33 0.81 36.86
#